data_ae65837f26ace0e931ec8977f95acde8
#
_entry.id   ae65837f26ace0e931ec8977f95acde8
#
_cell.length_a   1.000
_cell.length_b   1.000
_cell.length_c   1.000
_cell.angle_alpha   90.00
_cell.angle_beta   90.00
_cell.angle_gamma   90.00
#
_symmetry.space_group_name_H-M   'P 1'
#
loop_
_entity.id
_entity.type
_entity.pdbx_description
1 polymer ?
#
loop_
_entity_poly.entity_id
_entity_poly.type
_entity_poly.pdbx_seq_one_letter_code
_entity_poly.pdbx_strand_id
1 'polypeptide(L)'
;MGNGLTYAQKLAIARQTELTIGVDTGFQKAADFFSIALYEEGFGEQRQEKIARRVMELDQEYGDAWTGRVEADYKQEQIDRILKKAYGKNFTPFSERNPYIKKCAYRLNAAGHKM
;
A
#
# COMPACT_ATOMS: atom_id res chain seq x y z
N MET A 1 -13.33 1.16 -39.25
CA MET A 1 -12.72 2.32 -38.75
C MET A 1 -12.08 2.12 -37.38
N GLY A 2 -10.90 2.51 -37.25
CA GLY A 2 -10.20 2.39 -35.96
C GLY A 2 -10.72 3.40 -34.95
N ASN A 3 -10.36 3.20 -33.74
CA ASN A 3 -10.72 4.06 -32.63
C ASN A 3 -9.81 5.29 -32.51
N GLY A 4 -8.95 5.53 -33.49
CA GLY A 4 -8.05 6.66 -33.49
C GLY A 4 -6.81 6.52 -32.62
N LEU A 5 -6.63 5.41 -31.93
CA LEU A 5 -5.47 5.20 -31.07
C LEU A 5 -4.25 4.78 -31.91
N THR A 6 -3.11 5.37 -31.62
CA THR A 6 -1.84 4.95 -32.22
C THR A 6 -1.36 3.62 -31.60
N TYR A 7 -0.38 2.99 -32.24
CA TYR A 7 0.24 1.78 -31.69
C TYR A 7 0.83 2.06 -30.32
N ALA A 8 1.51 3.20 -30.16
CA ALA A 8 2.12 3.58 -28.88
C ALA A 8 1.06 3.75 -27.77
N GLN A 9 -0.08 4.35 -28.09
CA GLN A 9 -1.16 4.50 -27.14
C GLN A 9 -1.77 3.16 -26.73
N LYS A 10 -1.98 2.27 -27.72
CA LYS A 10 -2.48 0.91 -27.44
C LYS A 10 -1.53 0.12 -26.54
N LEU A 11 -0.23 0.25 -26.79
CA LEU A 11 0.78 -0.42 -25.98
C LEU A 11 0.79 0.11 -24.55
N ALA A 12 0.66 1.42 -24.38
CA ALA A 12 0.60 2.02 -23.04
C ALA A 12 -0.62 1.54 -22.26
N ILE A 13 -1.78 1.46 -22.92
CA ILE A 13 -3.00 0.93 -22.29
C ILE A 13 -2.81 -0.53 -21.88
N ALA A 14 -2.23 -1.36 -22.76
CA ALA A 14 -1.99 -2.76 -22.45
C ALA A 14 -1.07 -2.93 -21.24
N ARG A 15 0.00 -2.16 -21.16
CA ARG A 15 0.93 -2.20 -20.02
C ARG A 15 0.25 -1.78 -18.73
N GLN A 16 -0.57 -0.74 -18.78
CA GLN A 16 -1.30 -0.27 -17.59
C GLN A 16 -2.27 -1.34 -17.11
N THR A 17 -2.95 -2.01 -18.03
CA THR A 17 -3.88 -3.09 -17.70
C THR A 17 -3.15 -4.26 -17.06
N GLU A 18 -2.01 -4.67 -17.61
CA GLU A 18 -1.19 -5.75 -17.06
C GLU A 18 -0.73 -5.42 -15.64
N LEU A 19 -0.29 -4.19 -15.41
CA LEU A 19 0.15 -3.75 -14.10
C LEU A 19 -1.00 -3.81 -13.09
N THR A 20 -2.17 -3.31 -13.48
CA THR A 20 -3.35 -3.30 -12.61
C THR A 20 -3.76 -4.73 -12.24
N ILE A 21 -3.78 -5.64 -13.20
CA ILE A 21 -4.10 -7.05 -12.94
C ILE A 21 -3.06 -7.66 -11.99
N GLY A 22 -1.79 -7.37 -12.21
CA GLY A 22 -0.71 -7.88 -11.37
C GLY A 22 -0.84 -7.42 -9.92
N VAL A 23 -1.14 -6.14 -9.72
CA VAL A 23 -1.33 -5.57 -8.38
C VAL A 23 -2.54 -6.19 -7.69
N ASP A 24 -3.67 -6.28 -8.38
CA ASP A 24 -4.89 -6.86 -7.82
C ASP A 24 -4.69 -8.32 -7.46
N THR A 25 -4.05 -9.09 -8.34
CA THR A 25 -3.77 -10.50 -8.10
C THR A 25 -2.85 -10.68 -6.91
N GLY A 26 -1.80 -9.88 -6.81
CA GLY A 26 -0.87 -9.93 -5.68
C GLY A 26 -1.56 -9.61 -4.36
N PHE A 27 -2.43 -8.59 -4.36
CA PHE A 27 -3.20 -8.22 -3.18
C PHE A 27 -4.13 -9.37 -2.76
N GLN A 28 -4.85 -9.96 -3.71
CA GLN A 28 -5.77 -11.05 -3.41
C GLN A 28 -5.03 -12.28 -2.88
N LYS A 29 -3.90 -12.61 -3.46
CA LYS A 29 -3.06 -13.71 -2.99
C LYS A 29 -2.62 -13.49 -1.54
N ALA A 30 -2.18 -12.30 -1.21
CA ALA A 30 -1.77 -11.97 0.15
C ALA A 30 -2.96 -12.07 1.11
N ALA A 31 -4.12 -11.56 0.71
CA ALA A 31 -5.32 -11.63 1.53
C ALA A 31 -5.73 -13.08 1.80
N ASP A 32 -5.68 -13.92 0.78
CA ASP A 32 -6.01 -15.33 0.92
C ASP A 32 -5.05 -16.02 1.90
N PHE A 33 -3.77 -15.78 1.76
CA PHE A 33 -2.78 -16.41 2.63
C PHE A 33 -2.89 -15.91 4.06
N PHE A 34 -3.15 -14.64 4.27
CA PHE A 34 -3.41 -14.12 5.61
C PHE A 34 -4.63 -14.77 6.25
N SER A 35 -5.71 -14.92 5.48
CA SER A 35 -6.92 -15.55 5.99
C SER A 35 -6.68 -17.01 6.39
N ILE A 36 -5.93 -17.75 5.57
CA ILE A 36 -5.58 -19.13 5.85
C ILE A 36 -4.72 -19.22 7.12
N ALA A 37 -3.69 -18.37 7.20
CA ALA A 37 -2.81 -18.37 8.36
C ALA A 37 -3.55 -18.01 9.64
N LEU A 38 -4.45 -17.02 9.58
CA LEU A 38 -5.28 -16.67 10.73
C LEU A 38 -6.19 -17.82 11.15
N TYR A 39 -6.76 -18.53 10.19
CA TYR A 39 -7.59 -19.69 10.47
C TYR A 39 -6.78 -20.78 11.18
N GLU A 40 -5.56 -21.04 10.70
CA GLU A 40 -4.67 -22.02 11.31
C GLU A 40 -4.31 -21.65 12.76
N GLU A 41 -4.25 -20.36 13.05
CA GLU A 41 -4.00 -19.85 14.41
C GLU A 41 -5.26 -19.77 15.26
N GLY A 42 -6.38 -20.30 14.79
CA GLY A 42 -7.62 -20.38 15.55
C GLY A 42 -8.58 -19.22 15.36
N PHE A 43 -8.35 -18.38 14.34
CA PHE A 43 -9.20 -17.24 14.08
C PHE A 43 -10.30 -17.63 13.09
N GLY A 44 -11.49 -17.94 13.63
CA GLY A 44 -12.63 -18.29 12.81
C GLY A 44 -13.30 -17.08 12.15
N GLU A 45 -14.47 -17.31 11.57
CA GLU A 45 -15.17 -16.34 10.74
C GLU A 45 -15.40 -15.00 11.44
N GLN A 46 -15.92 -15.01 12.66
CA GLN A 46 -16.26 -13.77 13.36
C GLN A 46 -15.03 -12.94 13.70
N ARG A 47 -13.96 -13.60 14.10
CA ARG A 47 -12.71 -12.91 14.45
C ARG A 47 -12.03 -12.36 13.22
N GLN A 48 -12.06 -13.09 12.11
CA GLN A 48 -11.51 -12.60 10.85
C GLN A 48 -12.29 -11.41 10.33
N GLU A 49 -13.61 -11.41 10.44
CA GLU A 49 -14.43 -10.27 10.06
C GLU A 49 -14.10 -9.04 10.90
N LYS A 50 -13.89 -9.21 12.19
CA LYS A 50 -13.50 -8.13 13.08
C LYS A 50 -12.15 -7.53 12.66
N ILE A 51 -11.19 -8.40 12.32
CA ILE A 51 -9.87 -7.97 11.86
C ILE A 51 -9.99 -7.21 10.54
N ALA A 52 -10.78 -7.71 9.59
CA ALA A 52 -11.00 -7.05 8.31
C ALA A 52 -11.57 -5.64 8.49
N ARG A 53 -12.55 -5.48 9.37
CA ARG A 53 -13.10 -4.16 9.68
C ARG A 53 -12.03 -3.23 10.27
N ARG A 54 -11.19 -3.77 11.14
CA ARG A 54 -10.11 -2.97 11.71
C ARG A 54 -9.10 -2.53 10.66
N VAL A 55 -8.81 -3.39 9.69
CA VAL A 55 -7.93 -3.03 8.57
C VAL A 55 -8.51 -1.86 7.78
N MET A 56 -9.83 -1.88 7.51
CA MET A 56 -10.48 -0.78 6.82
C MET A 56 -10.41 0.53 7.61
N GLU A 57 -10.60 0.45 8.92
CA GLU A 57 -10.46 1.63 9.80
C GLU A 57 -9.05 2.18 9.76
N LEU A 58 -8.05 1.29 9.78
CA LEU A 58 -6.66 1.70 9.72
C LEU A 58 -6.33 2.40 8.40
N ASP A 59 -6.90 1.92 7.30
CA ASP A 59 -6.72 2.58 6.01
C ASP A 59 -7.30 4.00 6.03
N GLN A 60 -8.46 4.20 6.62
CA GLN A 60 -9.04 5.53 6.76
C GLN A 60 -8.18 6.43 7.66
N GLU A 61 -7.63 5.88 8.72
CA GLU A 61 -6.87 6.64 9.71
C GLU A 61 -5.45 6.97 9.23
N TYR A 62 -4.78 6.01 8.60
CA TYR A 62 -3.36 6.12 8.27
C TYR A 62 -3.06 6.04 6.78
N GLY A 63 -4.07 5.91 5.93
CA GLY A 63 -3.86 5.77 4.50
C GLY A 63 -3.08 6.93 3.88
N ASP A 64 -3.17 8.12 4.47
CA ASP A 64 -2.44 9.30 4.01
C ASP A 64 -0.92 9.17 4.12
N ALA A 65 -0.43 8.18 4.87
CA ALA A 65 1.01 7.93 4.98
C ALA A 65 1.64 7.62 3.62
N TRP A 66 0.86 7.07 2.69
CA TRP A 66 1.34 6.73 1.35
C TRP A 66 1.10 7.81 0.31
N THR A 67 0.57 8.96 0.72
CA THR A 67 0.40 10.12 -0.16
C THR A 67 1.57 11.07 0.02
N GLY A 68 1.75 12.01 -0.88
CA GLY A 68 2.80 13.01 -0.73
C GLY A 68 2.37 14.22 0.10
N ARG A 69 1.34 14.08 0.92
CA ARG A 69 0.80 15.20 1.70
C ARG A 69 1.66 15.52 2.92
N VAL A 70 1.47 16.71 3.45
CA VAL A 70 2.26 17.22 4.59
C VAL A 70 2.20 16.31 5.81
N GLU A 71 1.05 15.71 6.05
CA GLU A 71 0.83 14.88 7.23
C GLU A 71 1.37 13.46 7.07
N ALA A 72 1.88 13.12 5.88
CA ALA A 72 2.36 11.76 5.62
C ALA A 72 3.47 11.35 6.58
N ASP A 73 4.41 12.25 6.85
CA ASP A 73 5.55 11.95 7.74
C ASP A 73 5.08 11.58 9.15
N TYR A 74 4.11 12.32 9.66
CA TYR A 74 3.55 12.06 10.98
C TYR A 74 2.84 10.70 11.02
N LYS A 75 2.06 10.40 9.98
CA LYS A 75 1.36 9.12 9.89
C LYS A 75 2.33 7.95 9.76
N GLN A 76 3.39 8.13 8.96
CA GLN A 76 4.44 7.12 8.83
C GLN A 76 5.12 6.83 10.16
N GLU A 77 5.41 7.87 10.93
CA GLU A 77 6.03 7.71 12.25
C GLU A 77 5.10 6.96 13.21
N GLN A 78 3.82 7.27 13.18
CA GLN A 78 2.86 6.57 14.03
C GLN A 78 2.74 5.10 13.68
N ILE A 79 2.69 4.78 12.39
CA ILE A 79 2.67 3.39 11.91
C ILE A 79 3.92 2.67 12.41
N ASP A 80 5.08 3.30 12.30
CA ASP A 80 6.34 2.70 12.73
C ASP A 80 6.35 2.42 14.23
N ARG A 81 5.80 3.32 15.04
CA ARG A 81 5.69 3.09 16.48
C ARG A 81 4.90 1.84 16.81
N ILE A 82 3.78 1.65 16.11
CA ILE A 82 2.92 0.50 16.33
C ILE A 82 3.61 -0.78 15.85
N LEU A 83 4.17 -0.76 14.66
CA LEU A 83 4.81 -1.93 14.08
C LEU A 83 6.08 -2.33 14.83
N LYS A 84 6.78 -1.36 15.39
CA LYS A 84 7.95 -1.65 16.22
C LYS A 84 7.58 -2.47 17.45
N LYS A 85 6.41 -2.17 18.03
CA LYS A 85 5.89 -2.97 19.15
C LYS A 85 5.50 -4.38 18.70
N ALA A 86 4.96 -4.51 17.50
CA ALA A 86 4.50 -5.79 16.99
C ALA A 86 5.65 -6.70 16.58
N TYR A 87 6.69 -6.15 15.95
CA TYR A 87 7.78 -6.95 15.40
C TYR A 87 9.05 -6.94 16.25
N GLY A 88 9.18 -6.00 17.19
CA GLY A 88 10.38 -5.90 18.01
C GLY A 88 11.63 -5.69 17.17
N LYS A 89 12.61 -6.56 17.33
CA LYS A 89 13.89 -6.45 16.62
C LYS A 89 13.79 -6.74 15.12
N ASN A 90 12.71 -7.34 14.68
CA ASN A 90 12.48 -7.63 13.25
C ASN A 90 11.80 -6.48 12.53
N PHE A 91 11.65 -5.34 13.19
CA PHE A 91 11.02 -4.16 12.64
C PHE A 91 11.86 -3.52 11.55
N THR A 92 11.21 -3.12 10.46
CA THR A 92 11.84 -2.36 9.36
C THR A 92 11.07 -1.04 9.20
N PRO A 93 11.75 0.12 9.20
CA PRO A 93 11.07 1.41 9.10
C PRO A 93 10.26 1.58 7.82
N PHE A 94 9.25 2.45 7.88
CA PHE A 94 8.37 2.73 6.75
C PHE A 94 9.15 3.11 5.49
N SER A 95 10.16 3.95 5.62
CA SER A 95 10.95 4.41 4.48
C SER A 95 11.68 3.28 3.78
N GLU A 96 12.07 2.25 4.49
CA GLU A 96 12.73 1.08 3.90
C GLU A 96 11.71 0.10 3.31
N ARG A 97 10.55 -0.03 3.94
CA ARG A 97 9.48 -0.88 3.41
C ARG A 97 8.84 -0.26 2.17
N ASN A 98 8.88 1.06 2.06
CA ASN A 98 8.21 1.81 1.00
C ASN A 98 9.17 2.82 0.36
N PRO A 99 10.26 2.36 -0.27
CA PRO A 99 11.28 3.28 -0.81
C PRO A 99 10.75 4.18 -1.92
N TYR A 100 9.74 3.73 -2.66
CA TYR A 100 9.13 4.52 -3.71
C TYR A 100 8.41 5.75 -3.17
N ILE A 101 7.74 5.61 -2.05
CA ILE A 101 7.00 6.72 -1.44
C ILE A 101 7.96 7.83 -1.05
N LYS A 102 9.07 7.49 -0.42
CA LYS A 102 10.10 8.47 -0.04
C LYS A 102 10.68 9.19 -1.26
N LYS A 103 10.99 8.43 -2.32
CA LYS A 103 11.53 9.01 -3.56
C LYS A 103 10.53 9.95 -4.21
N CYS A 104 9.26 9.59 -4.26
CA CYS A 104 8.22 10.44 -4.83
C CYS A 104 8.07 11.74 -4.06
N ALA A 105 8.04 11.69 -2.75
CA ALA A 105 7.95 12.88 -1.92
C ALA A 105 9.15 13.79 -2.14
N TYR A 106 10.34 13.23 -2.22
CA TYR A 106 11.56 13.98 -2.50
C TYR A 106 11.49 14.67 -3.87
N ARG A 107 11.03 13.97 -4.89
CA ARG A 107 10.89 14.53 -6.22
C ARG A 107 9.91 15.68 -6.27
N LEU A 108 8.78 15.57 -5.57
CA LEU A 108 7.82 16.65 -5.49
C LEU A 108 8.44 17.90 -4.88
N ASN A 109 9.16 17.75 -3.79
CA ASN A 109 9.82 18.87 -3.14
C ASN A 109 10.88 19.49 -4.04
N ALA A 110 11.68 18.66 -4.72
CA ALA A 110 12.72 19.14 -5.62
C ALA A 110 12.16 19.83 -6.87
N ALA A 111 10.95 19.44 -7.29
CA ALA A 111 10.36 19.93 -8.53
C ALA A 111 9.74 21.33 -8.43
N GLY A 112 9.87 22.01 -7.30
CA GLY A 112 9.44 23.38 -7.24
C GLY A 112 8.75 23.80 -5.97
N HIS A 113 8.65 22.92 -5.03
CA HIS A 113 8.08 23.27 -3.74
C HIS A 113 9.21 23.64 -2.81
N LYS A 114 9.37 24.89 -2.65
CA LYS A 114 10.37 25.41 -1.73
C LYS A 114 9.95 25.10 -0.33
N MET A 115 10.79 24.41 0.33
CA MET A 115 10.54 24.05 1.71
C MET A 115 10.89 25.21 2.63
#